data_3225ac3a17b771254a19e80132e274c2
#
_entry.id   3225ac3a17b771254a19e80132e274c2
#
_cell.length_a   1.000
_cell.length_b   1.000
_cell.length_c   1.000
_cell.angle_alpha   90.00
_cell.angle_beta   90.00
_cell.angle_gamma   90.00
#
_symmetry.space_group_name_H-M   'P 1'
#
loop_
_entity.id
_entity.type
_entity.pdbx_description
1 polymer ?
#
loop_
_entity_poly.entity_id
_entity_poly.type
_entity_poly.pdbx_seq_one_letter_code
_entity_poly.pdbx_strand_id
1 'polypeptide(L)'
;MKTLLLIGHDANRAGAQLVLLNLMRLLKGKGIDMHLLLGGGGPLLDEYRAICPVLLWPTLEHAAGAGLTKKVLGKLGVQKRQLAIRQQAVREQLNVDSVDLVLVNTVSSGHWFGQLAIPAKTPVVTFVHELDMSVRIYSKPDELAHLLSRTSELLAVSKATAHYYEHQHGFDPNRITLYTLIDTPSLERNVKVAREQPNIYASMGFPTNALIVGGCGNAEWRKGNDLFITLARQVVGRDMNSTHPAHFVWVGVPPGTLRDDLLLDIRKAGLADRVHLIPPTPDVLRYMSRFDVFVLCSREDPYPLVVFEAGLCHVPVVCFADAGGSPELVEEDGGFVVPYLDLDAMSSRVLNLLHKPELRQTMGKRLGQKILERHPAKQSIETLVTLFDKLTRQ
;
A
#
# COMPACT_ATOMS: atom_id res chain seq x y z
N MET A 1 -12.47 18.14 -23.34
CA MET A 1 -11.69 17.13 -22.58
C MET A 1 -11.44 17.74 -21.22
N LYS A 2 -11.66 17.01 -20.12
CA LYS A 2 -11.45 17.56 -18.76
C LYS A 2 -9.98 17.45 -18.38
N THR A 3 -9.45 18.49 -17.75
CA THR A 3 -8.06 18.52 -17.28
C THR A 3 -8.01 18.11 -15.82
N LEU A 4 -7.32 16.98 -15.53
CA LEU A 4 -7.12 16.42 -14.20
C LEU A 4 -5.68 16.63 -13.75
N LEU A 5 -5.47 17.37 -12.66
CA LEU A 5 -4.20 17.44 -12.00
C LEU A 5 -4.11 16.37 -10.89
N LEU A 6 -3.18 15.46 -11.04
CA LEU A 6 -2.83 14.46 -10.04
C LEU A 6 -1.65 14.99 -9.20
N ILE A 7 -1.73 14.83 -7.88
CA ILE A 7 -0.65 15.22 -6.97
C ILE A 7 -0.25 13.98 -6.16
N GLY A 8 1.00 13.55 -6.29
CA GLY A 8 1.59 12.44 -5.56
C GLY A 8 2.85 12.85 -4.82
N HIS A 9 3.26 12.08 -3.80
CA HIS A 9 4.41 12.46 -2.99
C HIS A 9 5.75 12.04 -3.63
N ASP A 10 5.86 10.84 -4.20
CA ASP A 10 7.06 10.39 -4.92
C ASP A 10 6.72 9.29 -5.96
N ALA A 11 7.77 8.72 -6.58
CA ALA A 11 7.67 7.62 -7.53
C ALA A 11 8.31 6.32 -7.02
N ASN A 12 8.34 6.07 -5.71
CA ASN A 12 8.82 4.82 -5.15
C ASN A 12 7.83 3.67 -5.40
N ARG A 13 8.29 2.42 -5.29
CA ARG A 13 7.41 1.24 -5.43
C ARG A 13 6.78 0.89 -4.07
N ALA A 14 5.73 1.59 -3.70
CA ALA A 14 4.94 1.33 -2.49
C ALA A 14 3.43 1.37 -2.80
N GLY A 15 2.59 1.00 -1.84
CA GLY A 15 1.15 0.77 -2.06
C GLY A 15 0.43 1.94 -2.73
N ALA A 16 0.52 3.13 -2.15
CA ALA A 16 -0.19 4.31 -2.65
C ALA A 16 0.28 4.75 -4.05
N GLN A 17 1.58 4.63 -4.34
CA GLN A 17 2.16 4.95 -5.65
C GLN A 17 1.71 3.95 -6.72
N LEU A 18 1.68 2.66 -6.39
CA LEU A 18 1.17 1.63 -7.30
C LEU A 18 -0.32 1.80 -7.59
N VAL A 19 -1.12 2.20 -6.59
CA VAL A 19 -2.53 2.53 -6.77
C VAL A 19 -2.68 3.73 -7.70
N LEU A 20 -1.89 4.80 -7.53
CA LEU A 20 -1.88 5.95 -8.43
C LEU A 20 -1.53 5.55 -9.87
N LEU A 21 -0.51 4.72 -10.05
CA LEU A 21 -0.10 4.23 -11.37
C LEU A 21 -1.23 3.44 -12.06
N ASN A 22 -1.88 2.56 -11.31
CA ASN A 22 -3.02 1.77 -11.82
C ASN A 22 -4.21 2.68 -12.16
N LEU A 23 -4.51 3.67 -11.32
CA LEU A 23 -5.55 4.67 -11.59
C LEU A 23 -5.27 5.40 -12.91
N MET A 24 -4.05 5.89 -13.10
CA MET A 24 -3.66 6.59 -14.31
C MET A 24 -3.76 5.71 -15.57
N ARG A 25 -3.33 4.44 -15.47
CA ARG A 25 -3.45 3.46 -16.57
C ARG A 25 -4.90 3.24 -16.98
N LEU A 26 -5.78 3.13 -16.01
CA LEU A 26 -7.19 2.85 -16.23
C LEU A 26 -7.98 4.09 -16.70
N LEU A 27 -7.54 5.31 -16.35
CA LEU A 27 -8.10 6.57 -16.86
C LEU A 27 -7.59 6.93 -18.26
N LYS A 28 -6.47 6.35 -18.69
CA LYS A 28 -5.92 6.62 -20.03
C LYS A 28 -6.93 6.25 -21.12
N GLY A 29 -7.19 7.20 -22.01
CA GLY A 29 -8.18 7.02 -23.11
C GLY A 29 -9.64 7.26 -22.71
N LYS A 30 -9.94 7.71 -21.49
CA LYS A 30 -11.30 8.03 -21.02
C LYS A 30 -11.73 9.50 -21.27
N GLY A 31 -11.02 10.22 -22.13
CA GLY A 31 -11.35 11.63 -22.43
C GLY A 31 -10.90 12.60 -21.34
N ILE A 32 -9.97 12.19 -20.49
CA ILE A 32 -9.37 12.98 -19.41
C ILE A 32 -7.92 13.32 -19.79
N ASP A 33 -7.59 14.60 -19.77
CA ASP A 33 -6.23 15.08 -19.93
C ASP A 33 -5.56 15.14 -18.55
N MET A 34 -4.58 14.27 -18.35
CA MET A 34 -3.93 14.09 -17.05
C MET A 34 -2.58 14.80 -17.00
N HIS A 35 -2.32 15.49 -15.90
CA HIS A 35 -1.02 16.03 -15.53
C HIS A 35 -0.65 15.52 -14.13
N LEU A 36 0.60 15.12 -13.93
CA LEU A 36 1.05 14.60 -12.63
C LEU A 36 2.13 15.50 -12.05
N LEU A 37 1.92 15.97 -10.82
CA LEU A 37 2.93 16.60 -9.98
C LEU A 37 3.39 15.62 -8.91
N LEU A 38 4.70 15.43 -8.77
CA LEU A 38 5.31 14.62 -7.71
C LEU A 38 6.25 15.45 -6.87
N GLY A 39 6.29 15.19 -5.56
CA GLY A 39 7.26 15.76 -4.64
C GLY A 39 8.66 15.18 -4.77
N GLY A 40 8.79 13.96 -5.29
CA GLY A 40 10.07 13.26 -5.48
C GLY A 40 10.06 12.29 -6.66
N GLY A 41 11.26 11.92 -7.11
CA GLY A 41 11.46 10.88 -8.11
C GLY A 41 11.37 9.46 -7.52
N GLY A 42 11.70 8.46 -8.33
CA GLY A 42 11.76 7.06 -7.91
C GLY A 42 11.62 6.10 -9.09
N PRO A 43 11.69 4.77 -8.83
CA PRO A 43 11.66 3.73 -9.86
C PRO A 43 10.42 3.71 -10.77
N LEU A 44 9.28 4.27 -10.32
CA LEU A 44 8.04 4.33 -11.12
C LEU A 44 7.98 5.54 -12.07
N LEU A 45 8.96 6.43 -12.05
CA LEU A 45 8.89 7.70 -12.76
C LEU A 45 8.69 7.53 -14.27
N ASP A 46 9.39 6.59 -14.88
CA ASP A 46 9.28 6.34 -16.32
C ASP A 46 7.93 5.69 -16.69
N GLU A 47 7.38 4.87 -15.79
CA GLU A 47 6.04 4.31 -15.98
C GLU A 47 4.96 5.39 -15.93
N TYR A 48 5.07 6.38 -15.04
CA TYR A 48 4.18 7.55 -15.00
C TYR A 48 4.31 8.41 -16.27
N ARG A 49 5.55 8.70 -16.72
CA ARG A 49 5.82 9.49 -17.92
C ARG A 49 5.28 8.85 -19.20
N ALA A 50 5.20 7.52 -19.26
CA ALA A 50 4.59 6.81 -20.38
C ALA A 50 3.06 7.02 -20.49
N ILE A 51 2.43 7.60 -19.45
CA ILE A 51 0.98 7.81 -19.40
C ILE A 51 0.62 9.28 -19.62
N CYS A 52 1.27 10.21 -18.92
CA CYS A 52 0.98 11.64 -18.99
C CYS A 52 2.23 12.49 -18.69
N PRO A 53 2.18 13.83 -18.95
CA PRO A 53 3.21 14.75 -18.49
C PRO A 53 3.41 14.70 -16.98
N VAL A 54 4.68 14.58 -16.53
CA VAL A 54 5.06 14.50 -15.11
C VAL A 54 6.02 15.62 -14.78
N LEU A 55 5.67 16.43 -13.78
CA LEU A 55 6.51 17.48 -13.20
C LEU A 55 6.98 17.05 -11.81
N LEU A 56 8.23 17.35 -11.50
CA LEU A 56 8.79 17.16 -10.16
C LEU A 56 8.83 18.51 -9.44
N TRP A 57 8.31 18.54 -8.20
CA TRP A 57 8.41 19.74 -7.37
C TRP A 57 9.88 20.00 -6.99
N PRO A 58 10.43 21.18 -7.29
CA PRO A 58 11.82 21.49 -6.98
C PRO A 58 12.06 21.60 -5.47
N THR A 59 13.08 20.90 -4.96
CA THR A 59 13.55 20.95 -3.57
C THR A 59 14.98 21.45 -3.50
N LEU A 60 15.45 21.83 -2.30
CA LEU A 60 16.85 22.26 -2.10
C LEU A 60 17.86 21.14 -2.40
N GLU A 61 17.47 19.88 -2.20
CA GLU A 61 18.32 18.72 -2.50
C GLU A 61 18.58 18.55 -3.99
N HIS A 62 17.58 18.82 -4.82
CA HIS A 62 17.71 18.79 -6.29
C HIS A 62 18.46 20.02 -6.86
N ALA A 63 18.60 21.07 -6.06
CA ALA A 63 19.28 22.31 -6.48
C ALA A 63 20.79 22.28 -6.27
N ALA A 64 21.31 21.26 -5.58
CA ALA A 64 22.70 21.23 -5.13
C ALA A 64 23.53 20.21 -5.92
N GLY A 65 24.25 20.66 -6.92
CA GLY A 65 25.42 19.94 -7.46
C GLY A 65 26.48 19.69 -6.35
N ALA A 66 27.18 18.57 -6.44
CA ALA A 66 28.22 18.20 -5.48
C ALA A 66 29.43 19.16 -5.56
N GLY A 67 29.75 19.89 -4.49
CA GLY A 67 30.94 20.70 -4.42
C GLY A 67 31.01 21.70 -3.25
N LEU A 68 32.21 22.18 -2.96
CA LEU A 68 32.55 23.17 -1.90
C LEU A 68 31.78 24.50 -2.00
N THR A 69 31.21 24.81 -3.16
CA THR A 69 30.38 26.00 -3.42
C THR A 69 29.06 26.03 -2.64
N LYS A 70 28.60 24.87 -2.12
CA LYS A 70 27.37 24.73 -1.33
C LYS A 70 27.29 25.60 -0.08
N LYS A 71 28.41 25.73 0.66
CA LYS A 71 28.46 26.50 1.92
C LYS A 71 28.43 28.02 1.73
N VAL A 72 28.95 28.50 0.63
CA VAL A 72 29.05 29.95 0.34
C VAL A 72 27.75 30.49 -0.26
N LEU A 73 27.16 29.77 -1.22
CA LEU A 73 25.90 30.16 -1.87
C LEU A 73 24.68 30.08 -0.90
N GLY A 74 24.69 29.12 0.05
CA GLY A 74 23.65 29.03 1.08
C GLY A 74 23.61 30.24 2.03
N LYS A 75 24.77 30.87 2.33
CA LYS A 75 24.85 32.06 3.17
C LYS A 75 24.29 33.32 2.50
N LEU A 76 24.22 33.38 1.20
CA LEU A 76 23.80 34.57 0.45
C LEU A 76 22.32 34.55 0.02
N GLY A 77 21.52 33.57 0.45
CA GLY A 77 20.10 33.44 0.07
C GLY A 77 19.86 33.10 -1.43
N VAL A 78 20.92 32.97 -2.23
CA VAL A 78 20.85 32.72 -3.69
C VAL A 78 20.13 31.40 -3.98
N GLN A 79 20.39 30.34 -3.19
CA GLN A 79 19.74 29.04 -3.38
C GLN A 79 18.23 29.12 -3.14
N LYS A 80 17.79 29.85 -2.11
CA LYS A 80 16.35 30.04 -1.84
C LYS A 80 15.65 30.79 -2.98
N ARG A 81 16.33 31.83 -3.53
CA ARG A 81 15.78 32.59 -4.66
C ARG A 81 15.71 31.74 -5.93
N GLN A 82 16.74 30.94 -6.23
CA GLN A 82 16.72 30.02 -7.38
C GLN A 82 15.64 28.94 -7.21
N LEU A 83 15.45 28.41 -6.00
CA LEU A 83 14.39 27.46 -5.72
C LEU A 83 13.01 28.09 -5.96
N ALA A 84 12.76 29.30 -5.46
CA ALA A 84 11.49 30.01 -5.66
C ALA A 84 11.18 30.24 -7.16
N ILE A 85 12.23 30.61 -7.96
CA ILE A 85 12.07 30.76 -9.43
C ILE A 85 11.67 29.44 -10.08
N ARG A 86 12.32 28.32 -9.71
CA ARG A 86 11.99 26.99 -10.27
C ARG A 86 10.58 26.54 -9.84
N GLN A 87 10.20 26.78 -8.61
CA GLN A 87 8.84 26.49 -8.12
C GLN A 87 7.80 27.33 -8.86
N GLN A 88 8.09 28.59 -9.13
CA GLN A 88 7.21 29.45 -9.91
C GLN A 88 7.07 28.93 -11.35
N ALA A 89 8.16 28.51 -12.00
CA ALA A 89 8.11 27.92 -13.33
C ALA A 89 7.25 26.64 -13.38
N VAL A 90 7.31 25.80 -12.35
CA VAL A 90 6.43 24.62 -12.25
C VAL A 90 4.96 25.02 -12.12
N ARG A 91 4.62 26.04 -11.32
CA ARG A 91 3.24 26.56 -11.19
C ARG A 91 2.72 27.08 -12.53
N GLU A 92 3.55 27.86 -13.26
CA GLU A 92 3.20 28.39 -14.57
C GLU A 92 2.98 27.28 -15.61
N GLN A 93 3.85 26.24 -15.59
CA GLN A 93 3.72 25.08 -16.48
C GLN A 93 2.48 24.24 -16.17
N LEU A 94 2.09 24.10 -14.89
CA LEU A 94 0.87 23.39 -14.50
C LEU A 94 -0.41 24.13 -14.91
N ASN A 95 -0.36 25.45 -15.09
CA ASN A 95 -1.50 26.28 -15.42
C ASN A 95 -2.76 25.94 -14.60
N VAL A 96 -2.62 26.02 -13.27
CA VAL A 96 -3.64 25.57 -12.30
C VAL A 96 -5.03 26.19 -12.49
N ASP A 97 -5.10 27.36 -13.15
CA ASP A 97 -6.37 28.04 -13.46
C ASP A 97 -7.20 27.31 -14.53
N SER A 98 -6.56 26.48 -15.36
CA SER A 98 -7.21 25.66 -16.39
C SER A 98 -7.55 24.24 -15.93
N VAL A 99 -7.27 23.90 -14.68
CA VAL A 99 -7.54 22.58 -14.12
C VAL A 99 -9.00 22.46 -13.71
N ASP A 100 -9.71 21.46 -14.24
CA ASP A 100 -11.10 21.20 -13.91
C ASP A 100 -11.27 20.45 -12.59
N LEU A 101 -10.30 19.62 -12.21
CA LEU A 101 -10.32 18.77 -11.01
C LEU A 101 -8.90 18.49 -10.52
N VAL A 102 -8.72 18.48 -9.22
CA VAL A 102 -7.47 18.03 -8.57
C VAL A 102 -7.73 16.73 -7.84
N LEU A 103 -6.85 15.72 -8.03
CA LEU A 103 -6.80 14.52 -7.20
C LEU A 103 -5.48 14.48 -6.43
N VAL A 104 -5.57 14.56 -5.11
CA VAL A 104 -4.43 14.43 -4.19
C VAL A 104 -4.35 12.98 -3.73
N ASN A 105 -3.32 12.29 -4.18
CA ASN A 105 -3.09 10.89 -3.80
C ASN A 105 -2.20 10.86 -2.55
N THR A 106 -2.76 10.39 -1.46
CA THR A 106 -2.24 10.36 -0.08
C THR A 106 -2.23 11.73 0.61
N VAL A 107 -2.44 11.74 1.92
CA VAL A 107 -2.35 12.98 2.72
C VAL A 107 -0.92 13.51 2.83
N SER A 108 0.08 12.67 2.64
CA SER A 108 1.49 13.10 2.56
C SER A 108 1.77 14.06 1.40
N SER A 109 0.88 14.09 0.39
CA SER A 109 0.94 15.04 -0.73
C SER A 109 0.36 16.43 -0.40
N GLY A 110 -0.23 16.61 0.78
CA GLY A 110 -0.81 17.88 1.24
C GLY A 110 0.18 19.04 1.26
N HIS A 111 1.46 18.75 1.56
CA HIS A 111 2.53 19.75 1.47
C HIS A 111 2.61 20.40 0.09
N TRP A 112 2.66 19.61 -0.98
CA TRP A 112 2.76 20.14 -2.35
C TRP A 112 1.45 20.76 -2.83
N PHE A 113 0.31 20.20 -2.43
CA PHE A 113 -1.00 20.79 -2.66
C PHE A 113 -1.06 22.23 -2.11
N GLY A 114 -0.64 22.43 -0.87
CA GLY A 114 -0.59 23.76 -0.24
C GLY A 114 0.35 24.77 -0.91
N GLN A 115 1.32 24.30 -1.72
CA GLN A 115 2.22 25.16 -2.50
C GLN A 115 1.61 25.62 -3.83
N LEU A 116 0.50 25.00 -4.26
CA LEU A 116 -0.14 25.28 -5.52
C LEU A 116 -1.29 26.25 -5.35
N ALA A 117 -1.40 27.38 -5.51
CA ALA A 117 -2.57 28.28 -5.34
C ALA A 117 -3.81 27.82 -6.16
N ILE A 118 -4.30 26.61 -5.88
CA ILE A 118 -5.45 26.02 -6.57
C ILE A 118 -6.67 26.92 -6.34
N PRO A 119 -7.38 27.36 -7.41
CA PRO A 119 -8.56 28.21 -7.28
C PRO A 119 -9.62 27.61 -6.36
N ALA A 120 -10.31 28.47 -5.57
CA ALA A 120 -11.31 27.99 -4.60
C ALA A 120 -12.47 27.24 -5.28
N LYS A 121 -12.78 27.56 -6.52
CA LYS A 121 -13.83 26.91 -7.33
C LYS A 121 -13.45 25.53 -7.87
N THR A 122 -12.14 25.21 -7.94
CA THR A 122 -11.68 23.92 -8.47
C THR A 122 -11.92 22.83 -7.42
N PRO A 123 -12.73 21.79 -7.71
CA PRO A 123 -12.98 20.71 -6.79
C PRO A 123 -11.70 19.89 -6.54
N VAL A 124 -11.57 19.41 -5.30
CA VAL A 124 -10.44 18.61 -4.86
C VAL A 124 -10.95 17.26 -4.36
N VAL A 125 -10.44 16.19 -4.92
CA VAL A 125 -10.64 14.83 -4.43
C VAL A 125 -9.37 14.39 -3.71
N THR A 126 -9.49 13.95 -2.46
CA THR A 126 -8.35 13.42 -1.71
C THR A 126 -8.50 11.92 -1.56
N PHE A 127 -7.54 11.16 -2.06
CA PHE A 127 -7.51 9.71 -1.95
C PHE A 127 -6.60 9.29 -0.81
N VAL A 128 -7.20 8.80 0.30
CA VAL A 128 -6.49 8.53 1.54
C VAL A 128 -6.16 7.05 1.69
N HIS A 129 -4.90 6.79 2.01
CA HIS A 129 -4.29 5.47 2.18
C HIS A 129 -3.63 5.33 3.56
N GLU A 130 -3.92 6.23 4.48
CA GLU A 130 -3.27 6.34 5.78
C GLU A 130 -4.29 6.24 6.91
N LEU A 131 -3.84 5.66 8.03
CA LEU A 131 -4.45 5.70 9.34
C LEU A 131 -3.54 6.48 10.31
N ASP A 132 -3.83 6.44 11.58
CA ASP A 132 -3.29 7.33 12.62
C ASP A 132 -1.77 7.45 12.61
N MET A 133 -1.05 6.32 12.63
CA MET A 133 0.41 6.32 12.67
C MET A 133 1.02 6.93 11.40
N SER A 134 0.51 6.51 10.23
CA SER A 134 1.01 7.01 8.96
C SER A 134 0.71 8.49 8.76
N VAL A 135 -0.46 8.95 9.18
CA VAL A 135 -0.82 10.38 9.18
C VAL A 135 0.14 11.18 10.03
N ARG A 136 0.45 10.73 11.25
CA ARG A 136 1.38 11.43 12.17
C ARG A 136 2.81 11.49 11.66
N ILE A 137 3.25 10.47 10.92
CA ILE A 137 4.62 10.40 10.39
C ILE A 137 4.78 11.23 9.12
N TYR A 138 3.79 11.17 8.21
CA TYR A 138 3.93 11.67 6.85
C TYR A 138 3.18 12.98 6.56
N SER A 139 2.44 13.53 7.53
CA SER A 139 1.67 14.76 7.35
C SER A 139 1.90 15.71 8.53
N LYS A 140 1.98 17.01 8.26
CA LYS A 140 1.92 18.01 9.32
C LYS A 140 0.46 18.38 9.60
N PRO A 141 0.10 18.65 10.87
CA PRO A 141 -1.29 18.94 11.23
C PRO A 141 -1.93 20.11 10.46
N ASP A 142 -1.19 21.18 10.23
CA ASP A 142 -1.64 22.35 9.48
C ASP A 142 -1.81 22.06 7.97
N GLU A 143 -0.88 21.30 7.37
CA GLU A 143 -0.95 20.87 5.97
C GLU A 143 -2.14 19.92 5.75
N LEU A 144 -2.37 18.98 6.67
CA LEU A 144 -3.51 18.08 6.65
C LEU A 144 -4.84 18.84 6.81
N ALA A 145 -4.92 19.73 7.82
CA ALA A 145 -6.13 20.53 8.04
C ALA A 145 -6.46 21.39 6.82
N HIS A 146 -5.46 22.01 6.20
CA HIS A 146 -5.63 22.77 4.97
C HIS A 146 -6.13 21.88 3.83
N LEU A 147 -5.52 20.72 3.58
CA LEU A 147 -5.94 19.78 2.55
C LEU A 147 -7.40 19.34 2.77
N LEU A 148 -7.74 18.88 3.98
CA LEU A 148 -9.10 18.41 4.30
C LEU A 148 -10.14 19.52 4.18
N SER A 149 -9.83 20.77 4.55
CA SER A 149 -10.73 21.92 4.39
C SER A 149 -11.04 22.21 2.93
N ARG A 150 -10.11 21.90 2.00
CA ARG A 150 -10.27 22.10 0.57
C ARG A 150 -10.85 20.88 -0.16
N THR A 151 -10.88 19.72 0.49
CA THR A 151 -11.35 18.46 -0.09
C THR A 151 -12.87 18.51 -0.32
N SER A 152 -13.30 18.37 -1.56
CA SER A 152 -14.71 18.29 -1.95
C SER A 152 -15.26 16.87 -1.70
N GLU A 153 -14.45 15.85 -1.97
CA GLU A 153 -14.78 14.44 -1.75
C GLU A 153 -13.53 13.66 -1.28
N LEU A 154 -13.71 12.83 -0.26
CA LEU A 154 -12.67 11.96 0.27
C LEU A 154 -12.88 10.52 -0.25
N LEU A 155 -11.91 9.98 -0.96
CA LEU A 155 -11.89 8.57 -1.31
C LEU A 155 -11.16 7.80 -0.22
N ALA A 156 -11.85 6.92 0.49
CA ALA A 156 -11.28 6.10 1.55
C ALA A 156 -11.14 4.65 1.10
N VAL A 157 -9.95 4.05 1.28
CA VAL A 157 -9.66 2.70 0.81
C VAL A 157 -10.43 1.60 1.54
N SER A 158 -10.94 1.87 2.75
CA SER A 158 -11.69 0.94 3.59
C SER A 158 -12.64 1.67 4.53
N LYS A 159 -13.59 0.93 5.14
CA LYS A 159 -14.46 1.48 6.18
C LYS A 159 -13.66 1.96 7.39
N ALA A 160 -12.61 1.22 7.77
CA ALA A 160 -11.71 1.63 8.84
C ALA A 160 -11.06 2.98 8.55
N THR A 161 -10.63 3.22 7.30
CA THR A 161 -10.08 4.51 6.88
C THR A 161 -11.15 5.60 6.88
N ALA A 162 -12.34 5.35 6.35
CA ALA A 162 -13.45 6.30 6.38
C ALA A 162 -13.79 6.73 7.81
N HIS A 163 -13.93 5.75 8.72
CA HIS A 163 -14.22 5.98 10.14
C HIS A 163 -13.12 6.82 10.82
N TYR A 164 -11.85 6.58 10.49
CA TYR A 164 -10.74 7.37 11.04
C TYR A 164 -10.86 8.86 10.67
N TYR A 165 -11.09 9.19 9.38
CA TYR A 165 -11.22 10.59 8.96
C TYR A 165 -12.50 11.26 9.46
N GLU A 166 -13.61 10.53 9.56
CA GLU A 166 -14.85 11.01 10.15
C GLU A 166 -14.63 11.39 11.63
N HIS A 167 -14.09 10.47 12.45
CA HIS A 167 -14.06 10.64 13.90
C HIS A 167 -12.84 11.42 14.41
N GLN A 168 -11.68 11.25 13.80
CA GLN A 168 -10.46 11.92 14.25
C GLN A 168 -10.26 13.30 13.63
N HIS A 169 -10.79 13.52 12.43
CA HIS A 169 -10.64 14.78 11.70
C HIS A 169 -11.95 15.52 11.47
N GLY A 170 -13.10 14.98 11.91
CA GLY A 170 -14.42 15.59 11.75
C GLY A 170 -14.84 15.78 10.30
N PHE A 171 -14.34 14.92 9.38
CA PHE A 171 -14.70 15.01 7.97
C PHE A 171 -16.15 14.55 7.76
N ASP A 172 -16.92 15.29 6.96
CA ASP A 172 -18.34 15.00 6.70
C ASP A 172 -18.51 13.62 6.05
N PRO A 173 -19.17 12.63 6.70
CA PRO A 173 -19.36 11.29 6.15
C PRO A 173 -20.13 11.26 4.82
N ASN A 174 -20.99 12.27 4.55
CA ASN A 174 -21.68 12.36 3.27
C ASN A 174 -20.76 12.72 2.08
N ARG A 175 -19.53 13.10 2.37
CA ARG A 175 -18.47 13.43 1.41
C ARG A 175 -17.34 12.40 1.45
N ILE A 176 -17.59 11.20 2.00
CA ILE A 176 -16.68 10.08 1.99
C ILE A 176 -17.21 8.99 1.06
N THR A 177 -16.46 8.68 0.04
CA THR A 177 -16.75 7.54 -0.84
C THR A 177 -15.75 6.41 -0.55
N LEU A 178 -16.24 5.21 -0.23
CA LEU A 178 -15.41 4.02 -0.17
C LEU A 178 -14.93 3.68 -1.56
N TYR A 179 -13.62 3.67 -1.75
CA TYR A 179 -13.03 3.50 -3.06
C TYR A 179 -11.75 2.65 -2.98
N THR A 180 -11.76 1.54 -3.68
CA THR A 180 -10.58 0.67 -3.82
C THR A 180 -10.36 0.39 -5.30
N LEU A 181 -9.13 0.55 -5.74
CA LEU A 181 -8.75 0.29 -7.11
C LEU A 181 -7.71 -0.80 -7.18
N ILE A 182 -8.09 -1.95 -7.73
CA ILE A 182 -7.23 -3.10 -7.95
C ILE A 182 -7.43 -3.58 -9.38
N ASP A 183 -6.34 -3.75 -10.11
CA ASP A 183 -6.36 -4.38 -11.43
C ASP A 183 -6.44 -5.90 -11.25
N THR A 184 -7.64 -6.36 -10.81
CA THR A 184 -7.90 -7.79 -10.56
C THR A 184 -7.61 -8.66 -11.79
N PRO A 185 -7.95 -8.30 -13.04
CA PRO A 185 -7.61 -9.10 -14.21
C PRO A 185 -6.10 -9.26 -14.43
N SER A 186 -5.32 -8.23 -14.20
CA SER A 186 -3.86 -8.31 -14.29
C SER A 186 -3.27 -9.18 -13.19
N LEU A 187 -3.79 -9.03 -11.97
CA LEU A 187 -3.33 -9.79 -10.82
C LEU A 187 -3.64 -11.30 -10.99
N GLU A 188 -4.84 -11.66 -11.48
CA GLU A 188 -5.19 -13.05 -11.79
C GLU A 188 -4.24 -13.67 -12.83
N ARG A 189 -3.93 -12.93 -13.92
CA ARG A 189 -2.95 -13.38 -14.91
C ARG A 189 -1.58 -13.64 -14.28
N ASN A 190 -1.12 -12.72 -13.45
CA ASN A 190 0.18 -12.83 -12.77
C ASN A 190 0.23 -14.00 -11.78
N VAL A 191 -0.87 -14.25 -11.05
CA VAL A 191 -1.02 -15.43 -10.17
C VAL A 191 -0.95 -16.73 -10.98
N LYS A 192 -1.62 -16.78 -12.13
CA LYS A 192 -1.56 -17.95 -13.02
C LYS A 192 -0.12 -18.22 -13.48
N VAL A 193 0.57 -17.21 -13.98
CA VAL A 193 1.98 -17.31 -14.39
C VAL A 193 2.87 -17.78 -13.24
N ALA A 194 2.68 -17.22 -12.03
CA ALA A 194 3.45 -17.62 -10.86
C ALA A 194 3.24 -19.09 -10.46
N ARG A 195 2.02 -19.61 -10.60
CA ARG A 195 1.69 -21.01 -10.32
C ARG A 195 2.28 -21.99 -11.34
N GLU A 196 2.43 -21.58 -12.57
CA GLU A 196 3.03 -22.40 -13.64
C GLU A 196 4.54 -22.54 -13.48
N GLN A 197 5.19 -21.65 -12.71
CA GLN A 197 6.63 -21.74 -12.43
C GLN A 197 6.95 -22.87 -11.43
N PRO A 198 8.18 -23.42 -11.48
CA PRO A 198 8.63 -24.40 -10.49
C PRO A 198 8.51 -23.90 -9.05
N ASN A 199 8.19 -24.83 -8.15
CA ASN A 199 8.06 -24.47 -6.73
C ASN A 199 9.39 -23.92 -6.17
N ILE A 200 9.37 -22.65 -5.79
CA ILE A 200 10.55 -21.93 -5.32
C ILE A 200 11.09 -22.53 -4.00
N TYR A 201 10.23 -23.05 -3.14
CA TYR A 201 10.62 -23.65 -1.86
C TYR A 201 11.40 -24.94 -2.03
N ALA A 202 11.13 -25.70 -3.11
CA ALA A 202 11.93 -26.88 -3.46
C ALA A 202 13.39 -26.49 -3.77
N SER A 203 13.60 -25.38 -4.50
CA SER A 203 14.94 -24.85 -4.78
C SER A 203 15.65 -24.28 -3.54
N MET A 204 14.90 -23.93 -2.50
CA MET A 204 15.40 -23.45 -1.21
C MET A 204 15.68 -24.61 -0.23
N GLY A 205 15.46 -25.87 -0.64
CA GLY A 205 15.71 -27.05 0.19
C GLY A 205 14.64 -27.35 1.25
N PHE A 206 13.42 -26.80 1.09
CA PHE A 206 12.33 -27.08 2.02
C PHE A 206 11.86 -28.55 1.85
N PRO A 207 11.45 -29.21 2.95
CA PRO A 207 10.83 -30.53 2.86
C PRO A 207 9.60 -30.52 1.94
N THR A 208 9.38 -31.58 1.19
CA THR A 208 8.27 -31.68 0.23
C THR A 208 6.89 -31.65 0.90
N ASN A 209 6.83 -32.01 2.20
CA ASN A 209 5.63 -32.01 3.03
C ASN A 209 5.55 -30.77 3.94
N ALA A 210 6.44 -29.78 3.77
CA ALA A 210 6.39 -28.55 4.53
C ALA A 210 5.13 -27.74 4.24
N LEU A 211 4.52 -27.20 5.30
CA LEU A 211 3.44 -26.21 5.20
C LEU A 211 4.00 -24.81 5.38
N ILE A 212 3.60 -23.89 4.50
CA ILE A 212 4.20 -22.56 4.45
C ILE A 212 3.24 -21.51 5.03
N VAL A 213 3.61 -20.90 6.13
CA VAL A 213 2.96 -19.72 6.70
C VAL A 213 3.69 -18.49 6.18
N GLY A 214 3.01 -17.69 5.38
CA GLY A 214 3.59 -16.53 4.71
C GLY A 214 3.21 -15.20 5.35
N GLY A 215 4.13 -14.25 5.31
CA GLY A 215 3.93 -12.82 5.52
C GLY A 215 4.59 -12.02 4.40
N CYS A 216 4.11 -10.81 4.13
CA CYS A 216 4.67 -9.98 3.07
C CYS A 216 4.52 -8.49 3.37
N GLY A 217 5.54 -7.74 3.03
CA GLY A 217 5.59 -6.29 3.14
C GLY A 217 6.96 -5.78 3.56
N ASN A 218 7.18 -4.48 3.46
CA ASN A 218 8.40 -3.84 3.91
C ASN A 218 8.64 -4.13 5.40
N ALA A 219 9.90 -4.32 5.77
CA ALA A 219 10.27 -4.51 7.16
C ALA A 219 10.19 -3.18 7.92
N GLU A 220 9.14 -3.01 8.69
CA GLU A 220 8.89 -1.85 9.54
C GLU A 220 8.01 -2.24 10.73
N TRP A 221 8.10 -1.50 11.84
CA TRP A 221 7.35 -1.80 13.07
C TRP A 221 5.84 -1.96 12.84
N ARG A 222 5.27 -1.14 11.97
CA ARG A 222 3.85 -1.17 11.61
C ARG A 222 3.41 -2.51 11.01
N LYS A 223 4.29 -3.17 10.26
CA LYS A 223 4.01 -4.45 9.59
C LYS A 223 4.13 -5.66 10.50
N GLY A 224 4.77 -5.53 11.69
CA GLY A 224 4.81 -6.57 12.71
C GLY A 224 5.73 -7.74 12.38
N ASN A 225 6.91 -7.48 11.79
CA ASN A 225 7.91 -8.53 11.53
C ASN A 225 8.36 -9.23 12.80
N ASP A 226 8.46 -8.51 13.91
CA ASP A 226 8.73 -9.03 15.25
C ASP A 226 7.61 -9.94 15.78
N LEU A 227 6.35 -9.54 15.55
CA LEU A 227 5.17 -10.35 15.89
C LEU A 227 5.13 -11.65 15.08
N PHE A 228 5.52 -11.59 13.79
CA PHE A 228 5.59 -12.77 12.94
C PHE A 228 6.59 -13.83 13.47
N ILE A 229 7.76 -13.41 13.96
CA ILE A 229 8.75 -14.31 14.58
C ILE A 229 8.19 -14.89 15.89
N THR A 230 7.54 -14.06 16.70
CA THR A 230 6.90 -14.51 17.94
C THR A 230 5.79 -15.53 17.67
N LEU A 231 4.96 -15.27 16.65
CA LEU A 231 3.94 -16.21 16.19
C LEU A 231 4.54 -17.52 15.70
N ALA A 232 5.63 -17.46 14.93
CA ALA A 232 6.33 -18.64 14.45
C ALA A 232 6.81 -19.52 15.62
N ARG A 233 7.38 -18.90 16.67
CA ARG A 233 7.79 -19.62 17.89
C ARG A 233 6.64 -20.33 18.58
N GLN A 234 5.47 -19.66 18.68
CA GLN A 234 4.29 -20.26 19.31
C GLN A 234 3.74 -21.43 18.48
N VAL A 235 3.61 -21.28 17.17
CA VAL A 235 3.09 -22.33 16.29
C VAL A 235 4.04 -23.53 16.27
N VAL A 236 5.34 -23.33 16.05
CA VAL A 236 6.33 -24.41 16.04
C VAL A 236 6.39 -25.11 17.39
N GLY A 237 6.34 -24.37 18.51
CA GLY A 237 6.36 -24.95 19.85
C GLY A 237 5.14 -25.79 20.19
N ARG A 238 3.96 -25.47 19.64
CA ARG A 238 2.70 -26.23 19.84
C ARG A 238 2.58 -27.43 18.90
N ASP A 239 3.35 -27.48 17.82
CA ASP A 239 3.22 -28.50 16.75
C ASP A 239 4.52 -29.26 16.48
N MET A 240 5.33 -29.46 17.53
CA MET A 240 6.66 -30.10 17.44
C MET A 240 6.64 -31.50 16.85
N ASN A 241 5.56 -32.25 16.99
CA ASN A 241 5.42 -33.63 16.55
C ASN A 241 4.69 -33.77 15.20
N SER A 242 4.45 -32.65 14.48
CA SER A 242 3.79 -32.69 13.20
C SER A 242 4.61 -33.41 12.13
N THR A 243 3.93 -34.26 11.37
CA THR A 243 4.52 -34.89 10.17
C THR A 243 4.67 -33.89 9.01
N HIS A 244 4.05 -32.72 9.11
CA HIS A 244 4.06 -31.64 8.14
C HIS A 244 4.63 -30.38 8.78
N PRO A 245 5.95 -30.21 8.79
CA PRO A 245 6.59 -29.12 9.52
C PRO A 245 6.18 -27.76 8.95
N ALA A 246 5.74 -26.86 9.83
CA ALA A 246 5.46 -25.48 9.47
C ALA A 246 6.76 -24.69 9.25
N HIS A 247 6.88 -24.02 8.11
CA HIS A 247 7.92 -23.05 7.80
C HIS A 247 7.29 -21.67 7.64
N PHE A 248 7.97 -20.66 8.16
CA PHE A 248 7.53 -19.28 8.14
C PHE A 248 8.37 -18.49 7.15
N VAL A 249 7.74 -17.80 6.22
CA VAL A 249 8.43 -17.04 5.17
C VAL A 249 7.91 -15.62 5.14
N TRP A 250 8.79 -14.67 5.38
CA TRP A 250 8.45 -13.25 5.18
C TRP A 250 9.16 -12.72 3.94
N VAL A 251 8.39 -12.17 2.99
CA VAL A 251 8.90 -11.56 1.77
C VAL A 251 8.88 -10.03 1.92
N GLY A 252 10.05 -9.39 1.75
CA GLY A 252 10.15 -7.92 1.78
C GLY A 252 11.08 -7.37 2.87
N VAL A 253 12.00 -8.17 3.41
CA VAL A 253 13.00 -7.71 4.41
C VAL A 253 14.32 -7.40 3.69
N PRO A 254 14.64 -6.12 3.44
CA PRO A 254 15.88 -5.75 2.78
C PRO A 254 17.10 -6.03 3.68
N PRO A 255 18.32 -6.20 3.12
CA PRO A 255 19.54 -6.21 3.90
C PRO A 255 19.69 -4.93 4.74
N GLY A 256 20.24 -5.04 5.94
CA GLY A 256 20.48 -3.92 6.85
C GLY A 256 20.18 -4.26 8.31
N THR A 257 20.36 -3.29 9.19
CA THR A 257 20.31 -3.46 10.66
C THR A 257 19.03 -4.16 11.13
N LEU A 258 17.86 -3.74 10.64
CA LEU A 258 16.59 -4.37 11.03
C LEU A 258 16.56 -5.86 10.67
N ARG A 259 17.08 -6.24 9.50
CA ARG A 259 17.19 -7.65 9.12
C ARG A 259 18.10 -8.40 10.05
N ASP A 260 19.24 -7.81 10.44
CA ASP A 260 20.22 -8.43 11.32
C ASP A 260 19.63 -8.64 12.72
N ASP A 261 18.86 -7.67 13.22
CA ASP A 261 18.11 -7.77 14.49
C ASP A 261 17.09 -8.92 14.43
N LEU A 262 16.27 -8.99 13.38
CA LEU A 262 15.30 -10.07 13.17
C LEU A 262 15.99 -11.44 13.06
N LEU A 263 17.13 -11.55 12.38
CA LEU A 263 17.91 -12.78 12.29
C LEU A 263 18.51 -13.20 13.65
N LEU A 264 18.85 -12.22 14.49
CA LEU A 264 19.28 -12.52 15.86
C LEU A 264 18.13 -13.13 16.66
N ASP A 265 16.93 -12.53 16.59
CA ASP A 265 15.74 -13.05 17.27
C ASP A 265 15.37 -14.46 16.80
N ILE A 266 15.39 -14.71 15.49
CA ILE A 266 15.17 -16.04 14.90
C ILE A 266 16.15 -17.06 15.47
N ARG A 267 17.46 -16.74 15.53
CA ARG A 267 18.48 -17.64 16.10
C ARG A 267 18.27 -17.88 17.59
N LYS A 268 18.02 -16.82 18.37
CA LYS A 268 17.76 -16.88 19.80
C LYS A 268 16.51 -17.67 20.16
N ALA A 269 15.50 -17.61 19.29
CA ALA A 269 14.25 -18.37 19.43
C ALA A 269 14.41 -19.85 19.01
N GLY A 270 15.56 -20.27 18.46
CA GLY A 270 15.76 -21.62 17.94
C GLY A 270 15.00 -21.92 16.65
N LEU A 271 14.76 -20.92 15.82
CA LEU A 271 13.91 -20.99 14.62
C LEU A 271 14.71 -20.86 13.30
N ALA A 272 16.04 -20.99 13.33
CA ALA A 272 16.90 -20.77 12.17
C ALA A 272 16.50 -21.63 10.95
N ASP A 273 16.02 -22.86 11.19
CA ASP A 273 15.58 -23.77 10.13
C ASP A 273 14.09 -23.65 9.79
N ARG A 274 13.36 -22.74 10.43
CA ARG A 274 11.90 -22.62 10.32
C ARG A 274 11.42 -21.25 9.85
N VAL A 275 12.20 -20.19 10.07
CA VAL A 275 11.83 -18.81 9.69
C VAL A 275 12.82 -18.26 8.68
N HIS A 276 12.29 -17.83 7.54
CA HIS A 276 13.07 -17.39 6.39
C HIS A 276 12.68 -15.98 5.98
N LEU A 277 13.67 -15.07 5.95
CA LEU A 277 13.49 -13.68 5.52
C LEU A 277 13.97 -13.52 4.09
N ILE A 278 13.04 -13.21 3.19
CA ILE A 278 13.32 -13.00 1.77
C ILE A 278 13.46 -11.49 1.51
N PRO A 279 14.47 -11.05 0.76
CA PRO A 279 14.60 -9.65 0.35
C PRO A 279 13.40 -9.18 -0.48
N PRO A 280 13.20 -7.86 -0.64
CA PRO A 280 12.23 -7.33 -1.60
C PRO A 280 12.47 -7.90 -3.00
N THR A 281 11.40 -8.35 -3.64
CA THR A 281 11.45 -8.95 -4.97
C THR A 281 10.23 -8.55 -5.78
N PRO A 282 10.33 -8.38 -7.12
CA PRO A 282 9.17 -8.22 -7.98
C PRO A 282 8.35 -9.52 -8.12
N ASP A 283 8.95 -10.67 -7.80
CA ASP A 283 8.36 -11.99 -7.97
C ASP A 283 7.60 -12.48 -6.72
N VAL A 284 6.99 -11.58 -5.96
CA VAL A 284 6.28 -11.90 -4.70
C VAL A 284 5.27 -13.03 -4.88
N LEU A 285 4.53 -13.04 -5.98
CA LEU A 285 3.51 -14.05 -6.26
C LEU A 285 4.07 -15.47 -6.41
N ARG A 286 5.34 -15.65 -6.78
CA ARG A 286 5.99 -16.99 -6.79
C ARG A 286 6.06 -17.60 -5.40
N TYR A 287 6.28 -16.77 -4.38
CA TYR A 287 6.27 -17.20 -2.99
C TYR A 287 4.83 -17.37 -2.50
N MET A 288 4.02 -16.34 -2.67
CA MET A 288 2.67 -16.27 -2.11
C MET A 288 1.73 -17.34 -2.68
N SER A 289 1.84 -17.67 -3.97
CA SER A 289 1.01 -18.72 -4.61
C SER A 289 1.25 -20.14 -4.05
N ARG A 290 2.24 -20.29 -3.17
CA ARG A 290 2.61 -21.53 -2.50
C ARG A 290 2.44 -21.45 -0.97
N PHE A 291 1.92 -20.35 -0.45
CA PHE A 291 1.58 -20.28 0.97
C PHE A 291 0.36 -21.16 1.27
N ASP A 292 0.38 -21.80 2.43
CA ASP A 292 -0.77 -22.50 2.99
C ASP A 292 -1.66 -21.56 3.79
N VAL A 293 -1.05 -20.61 4.51
CA VAL A 293 -1.73 -19.58 5.29
C VAL A 293 -0.96 -18.27 5.11
N PHE A 294 -1.66 -17.17 4.89
CA PHE A 294 -1.09 -15.84 4.96
C PHE A 294 -1.43 -15.21 6.32
N VAL A 295 -0.43 -14.71 7.02
CA VAL A 295 -0.64 -13.98 8.27
C VAL A 295 -0.30 -12.51 8.10
N LEU A 296 -1.24 -11.66 8.44
CA LEU A 296 -1.07 -10.22 8.47
C LEU A 296 -0.89 -9.77 9.91
N CYS A 297 0.36 -9.67 10.34
CA CYS A 297 0.73 -9.22 11.69
C CYS A 297 0.80 -7.70 11.83
N SER A 298 0.26 -6.96 10.85
CA SER A 298 0.30 -5.49 10.87
C SER A 298 -0.41 -4.93 12.08
N ARG A 299 0.25 -3.97 12.74
CA ARG A 299 -0.35 -3.16 13.81
C ARG A 299 -1.30 -2.11 13.25
N GLU A 300 -1.00 -1.64 12.05
CA GLU A 300 -1.85 -0.72 11.31
C GLU A 300 -1.66 -0.93 9.81
N ASP A 301 -2.75 -1.19 9.09
CA ASP A 301 -2.73 -1.33 7.63
C ASP A 301 -4.08 -0.94 7.03
N PRO A 302 -4.18 0.21 6.37
CA PRO A 302 -5.45 0.77 5.90
C PRO A 302 -6.27 -0.17 5.02
N TYR A 303 -5.62 -0.77 4.00
CA TYR A 303 -6.20 -1.82 3.13
C TYR A 303 -5.10 -2.46 2.29
N PRO A 304 -4.34 -3.41 2.85
CA PRO A 304 -3.11 -3.89 2.26
C PRO A 304 -3.33 -4.69 0.98
N LEU A 305 -2.66 -4.31 -0.09
CA LEU A 305 -2.71 -5.00 -1.39
C LEU A 305 -2.32 -6.49 -1.29
N VAL A 306 -1.43 -6.83 -0.37
CA VAL A 306 -0.97 -8.21 -0.14
C VAL A 306 -2.08 -9.16 0.29
N VAL A 307 -3.17 -8.66 0.90
CA VAL A 307 -4.35 -9.49 1.23
C VAL A 307 -5.14 -9.84 -0.02
N PHE A 308 -5.22 -8.94 -1.00
CA PHE A 308 -5.81 -9.22 -2.30
C PHE A 308 -4.97 -10.22 -3.11
N GLU A 309 -3.66 -10.05 -3.06
CA GLU A 309 -2.71 -10.98 -3.69
C GLU A 309 -2.83 -12.38 -3.09
N ALA A 310 -2.87 -12.50 -1.76
CA ALA A 310 -3.06 -13.76 -1.06
C ALA A 310 -4.42 -14.41 -1.41
N GLY A 311 -5.51 -13.63 -1.39
CA GLY A 311 -6.84 -14.13 -1.72
C GLY A 311 -6.95 -14.63 -3.15
N LEU A 312 -6.39 -13.92 -4.14
CA LEU A 312 -6.35 -14.39 -5.54
C LEU A 312 -5.39 -15.57 -5.73
N CYS A 313 -4.41 -15.74 -4.85
CA CYS A 313 -3.67 -16.99 -4.70
C CYS A 313 -4.46 -18.09 -3.98
N HIS A 314 -5.72 -17.89 -3.64
CA HIS A 314 -6.56 -18.81 -2.86
C HIS A 314 -5.93 -19.21 -1.52
N VAL A 315 -5.22 -18.29 -0.89
CA VAL A 315 -4.59 -18.46 0.42
C VAL A 315 -5.47 -17.79 1.46
N PRO A 316 -5.92 -18.50 2.52
CA PRO A 316 -6.69 -17.90 3.60
C PRO A 316 -5.82 -16.96 4.43
N VAL A 317 -6.43 -15.92 4.98
CA VAL A 317 -5.74 -14.87 5.72
C VAL A 317 -6.10 -14.92 7.21
N VAL A 318 -5.10 -14.80 8.08
CA VAL A 318 -5.31 -14.54 9.52
C VAL A 318 -4.79 -13.13 9.82
N CYS A 319 -5.66 -12.27 10.35
CA CYS A 319 -5.32 -10.88 10.64
C CYS A 319 -5.88 -10.43 12.00
N PHE A 320 -5.37 -9.31 12.51
CA PHE A 320 -5.90 -8.67 13.71
C PHE A 320 -7.17 -7.86 13.38
N ALA A 321 -8.13 -7.90 14.31
CA ALA A 321 -9.16 -6.86 14.41
C ALA A 321 -8.50 -5.49 14.65
N ASP A 322 -9.20 -4.43 14.32
CA ASP A 322 -8.80 -3.02 14.60
C ASP A 322 -7.42 -2.58 14.05
N ALA A 323 -6.79 -3.42 13.22
CA ALA A 323 -5.53 -3.08 12.55
C ALA A 323 -5.73 -2.33 11.21
N GLY A 324 -6.95 -2.11 10.79
CA GLY A 324 -7.33 -1.45 9.54
C GLY A 324 -8.40 -2.22 8.75
N GLY A 325 -8.37 -2.15 7.42
CA GLY A 325 -9.45 -2.66 6.57
C GLY A 325 -9.44 -4.15 6.24
N SER A 326 -8.40 -4.90 6.60
CA SER A 326 -8.33 -6.34 6.28
C SER A 326 -9.50 -7.17 6.83
N PRO A 327 -10.00 -6.92 8.07
CA PRO A 327 -11.15 -7.63 8.60
C PRO A 327 -12.41 -7.53 7.73
N GLU A 328 -12.60 -6.41 7.02
CA GLU A 328 -13.75 -6.18 6.14
C GLU A 328 -13.78 -7.12 4.92
N LEU A 329 -12.61 -7.62 4.52
CA LEU A 329 -12.48 -8.54 3.40
C LEU A 329 -12.38 -9.99 3.86
N VAL A 330 -11.62 -10.24 4.93
CA VAL A 330 -11.41 -11.59 5.49
C VAL A 330 -12.70 -12.14 6.04
N GLU A 331 -13.40 -11.39 6.91
CA GLU A 331 -14.63 -11.82 7.59
C GLU A 331 -14.48 -13.19 8.28
N GLU A 332 -15.55 -14.02 8.30
CA GLU A 332 -15.53 -15.35 8.92
C GLU A 332 -15.28 -16.49 7.92
N ASP A 333 -15.29 -16.19 6.61
CA ASP A 333 -15.26 -17.16 5.53
C ASP A 333 -14.04 -17.06 4.59
N GLY A 334 -13.25 -15.99 4.70
CA GLY A 334 -12.00 -15.80 3.95
C GLY A 334 -10.72 -16.12 4.75
N GLY A 335 -10.90 -16.48 6.00
CA GLY A 335 -9.84 -16.72 6.96
C GLY A 335 -10.30 -16.47 8.39
N PHE A 336 -9.44 -15.89 9.23
CA PHE A 336 -9.79 -15.58 10.61
C PHE A 336 -9.37 -14.17 11.00
N VAL A 337 -10.27 -13.46 11.67
CA VAL A 337 -9.99 -12.20 12.37
C VAL A 337 -9.87 -12.52 13.87
N VAL A 338 -8.74 -12.11 14.48
CA VAL A 338 -8.45 -12.34 15.89
C VAL A 338 -8.34 -11.02 16.63
N PRO A 339 -8.53 -10.99 17.97
CA PRO A 339 -8.36 -9.74 18.73
C PRO A 339 -7.02 -9.08 18.48
N TYR A 340 -6.99 -7.75 18.56
CA TYR A 340 -5.79 -6.96 18.29
C TYR A 340 -4.60 -7.40 19.16
N LEU A 341 -3.47 -7.73 18.53
CA LEU A 341 -2.23 -8.23 19.14
C LEU A 341 -2.35 -9.57 19.91
N ASP A 342 -3.48 -10.28 19.83
CA ASP A 342 -3.64 -11.60 20.44
C ASP A 342 -2.93 -12.68 19.59
N LEU A 343 -1.63 -12.87 19.85
CA LEU A 343 -0.83 -13.89 19.16
C LEU A 343 -1.21 -15.31 19.56
N ASP A 344 -1.80 -15.52 20.72
CA ASP A 344 -2.29 -16.85 21.15
C ASP A 344 -3.49 -17.29 20.35
N ALA A 345 -4.47 -16.40 20.19
CA ALA A 345 -5.58 -16.61 19.28
C ALA A 345 -5.11 -16.79 17.83
N MET A 346 -4.19 -15.94 17.36
CA MET A 346 -3.63 -16.03 15.99
C MET A 346 -2.94 -17.37 15.75
N SER A 347 -2.07 -17.83 16.67
CA SER A 347 -1.38 -19.11 16.54
C SER A 347 -2.34 -20.30 16.53
N SER A 348 -3.42 -20.24 17.34
CA SER A 348 -4.46 -21.27 17.36
C SER A 348 -5.22 -21.34 16.04
N ARG A 349 -5.50 -20.18 15.38
CA ARG A 349 -6.15 -20.13 14.06
C ARG A 349 -5.23 -20.60 12.94
N VAL A 350 -3.95 -20.24 12.99
CA VAL A 350 -2.94 -20.76 12.05
C VAL A 350 -2.86 -22.28 12.15
N LEU A 351 -2.70 -22.85 13.35
CA LEU A 351 -2.69 -24.30 13.55
C LEU A 351 -3.98 -24.98 13.04
N ASN A 352 -5.14 -24.37 13.28
CA ASN A 352 -6.40 -24.90 12.78
C ASN A 352 -6.40 -25.00 11.24
N LEU A 353 -5.86 -23.98 10.53
CA LEU A 353 -5.75 -24.01 9.08
C LEU A 353 -4.70 -25.01 8.60
N LEU A 354 -3.56 -25.13 9.29
CA LEU A 354 -2.52 -26.08 8.92
C LEU A 354 -3.00 -27.55 9.05
N HIS A 355 -3.77 -27.85 10.10
CA HIS A 355 -4.26 -29.21 10.36
C HIS A 355 -5.53 -29.57 9.57
N LYS A 356 -6.22 -28.58 8.95
CA LYS A 356 -7.48 -28.81 8.21
C LYS A 356 -7.38 -28.34 6.76
N PRO A 357 -6.80 -29.15 5.86
CA PRO A 357 -6.58 -28.75 4.46
C PRO A 357 -7.88 -28.37 3.72
N GLU A 358 -9.00 -29.03 4.00
CA GLU A 358 -10.29 -28.70 3.37
C GLU A 358 -10.80 -27.31 3.79
N LEU A 359 -10.69 -26.98 5.10
CA LEU A 359 -11.05 -25.65 5.61
C LEU A 359 -10.16 -24.57 4.97
N ARG A 360 -8.85 -24.83 4.93
CA ARG A 360 -7.85 -23.96 4.33
C ARG A 360 -8.17 -23.65 2.86
N GLN A 361 -8.48 -24.69 2.07
CA GLN A 361 -8.84 -24.53 0.67
C GLN A 361 -10.18 -23.80 0.49
N THR A 362 -11.18 -24.11 1.30
CA THR A 362 -12.50 -23.49 1.23
C THR A 362 -12.40 -21.99 1.52
N MET A 363 -11.73 -21.61 2.62
CA MET A 363 -11.57 -20.21 2.99
C MET A 363 -10.74 -19.43 1.98
N GLY A 364 -9.62 -20.00 1.49
CA GLY A 364 -8.79 -19.35 0.48
C GLY A 364 -9.54 -19.11 -0.83
N LYS A 365 -10.30 -20.09 -1.33
CA LYS A 365 -11.16 -19.93 -2.51
C LYS A 365 -12.24 -18.87 -2.30
N ARG A 366 -12.88 -18.86 -1.13
CA ARG A 366 -13.93 -17.89 -0.82
C ARG A 366 -13.39 -16.46 -0.74
N LEU A 367 -12.19 -16.28 -0.17
CA LEU A 367 -11.52 -14.97 -0.16
C LEU A 367 -11.27 -14.47 -1.59
N GLY A 368 -10.74 -15.33 -2.47
CA GLY A 368 -10.52 -14.99 -3.88
C GLY A 368 -11.83 -14.59 -4.59
N GLN A 369 -12.90 -15.32 -4.37
CA GLN A 369 -14.23 -15.00 -4.92
C GLN A 369 -14.74 -13.64 -4.45
N LYS A 370 -14.67 -13.34 -3.14
CA LYS A 370 -15.08 -12.04 -2.58
C LYS A 370 -14.31 -10.88 -3.21
N ILE A 371 -13.02 -11.06 -3.46
CA ILE A 371 -12.20 -10.03 -4.10
C ILE A 371 -12.73 -9.72 -5.50
N LEU A 372 -12.99 -10.73 -6.31
CA LEU A 372 -13.51 -10.55 -7.66
C LEU A 372 -14.93 -9.97 -7.67
N GLU A 373 -15.77 -10.39 -6.74
CA GLU A 373 -17.15 -9.91 -6.59
C GLU A 373 -17.22 -8.44 -6.13
N ARG A 374 -16.36 -8.03 -5.18
CA ARG A 374 -16.44 -6.72 -4.52
C ARG A 374 -15.55 -5.65 -5.15
N HIS A 375 -14.51 -6.05 -5.91
CA HIS A 375 -13.52 -5.14 -6.48
C HIS A 375 -13.31 -5.33 -8.00
N PRO A 376 -14.38 -5.30 -8.79
CA PRO A 376 -14.24 -5.38 -10.25
C PRO A 376 -13.66 -4.06 -10.78
N ALA A 377 -12.48 -4.12 -11.41
CA ALA A 377 -11.75 -2.95 -11.88
C ALA A 377 -12.58 -2.01 -12.77
N LYS A 378 -13.47 -2.58 -13.61
CA LYS A 378 -14.36 -1.79 -14.49
C LYS A 378 -15.30 -0.91 -13.68
N GLN A 379 -15.94 -1.45 -12.64
CA GLN A 379 -16.88 -0.70 -11.79
C GLN A 379 -16.15 0.41 -11.01
N SER A 380 -14.94 0.14 -10.52
CA SER A 380 -14.14 1.16 -9.83
C SER A 380 -13.87 2.36 -10.72
N ILE A 381 -13.54 2.13 -12.00
CA ILE A 381 -13.32 3.22 -12.97
C ILE A 381 -14.59 3.98 -13.28
N GLU A 382 -15.71 3.29 -13.50
CA GLU A 382 -17.01 3.92 -13.77
C GLU A 382 -17.44 4.80 -12.59
N THR A 383 -17.27 4.33 -11.37
CA THR A 383 -17.52 5.10 -10.13
C THR A 383 -16.69 6.38 -10.11
N LEU A 384 -15.38 6.28 -10.39
CA LEU A 384 -14.48 7.44 -10.35
C LEU A 384 -14.82 8.47 -11.44
N VAL A 385 -15.06 8.02 -12.68
CA VAL A 385 -15.44 8.91 -13.78
C VAL A 385 -16.77 9.61 -13.49
N THR A 386 -17.75 8.88 -12.95
CA THR A 386 -19.05 9.43 -12.55
C THR A 386 -18.89 10.49 -11.44
N LEU A 387 -18.03 10.22 -10.46
CA LEU A 387 -17.72 11.20 -9.41
C LEU A 387 -17.06 12.46 -9.99
N PHE A 388 -16.09 12.32 -10.87
CA PHE A 388 -15.44 13.44 -11.53
C PHE A 388 -16.41 14.26 -12.36
N ASP A 389 -17.32 13.59 -13.07
CA ASP A 389 -18.38 14.25 -13.83
C ASP A 389 -19.34 15.05 -12.94
N LYS A 390 -19.73 14.50 -11.79
CA LYS A 390 -20.57 15.18 -10.81
C LYS A 390 -19.89 16.44 -10.27
N LEU A 391 -18.63 16.34 -9.85
CA LEU A 391 -17.89 17.43 -9.22
C LEU A 391 -17.56 18.58 -10.19
N THR A 392 -17.39 18.28 -11.47
CA THR A 392 -17.02 19.29 -12.49
C THR A 392 -18.21 19.93 -13.21
N ARG A 393 -19.47 19.52 -12.91
CA ARG A 393 -20.71 20.14 -13.42
C ARG A 393 -21.28 21.20 -12.47
N GLN A 394 -20.76 21.28 -11.25
CA GLN A 394 -21.14 22.29 -10.26
C GLN A 394 -20.30 23.56 -10.43
#